data_c41390bbdef90efb2c2cff554c536470
#
_entry.id   c41390bbdef90efb2c2cff554c536470
#
_cell.length_a   1.000
_cell.length_b   1.000
_cell.length_c   1.000
_cell.angle_alpha   90.00
_cell.angle_beta   90.00
_cell.angle_gamma   90.00
#
_symmetry.space_group_name_H-M   'P 1'
#
loop_
_entity.id
_entity.type
_entity.pdbx_description
1 polymer ?
#
loop_
_entity_poly.entity_id
_entity_poly.type
_entity_poly.pdbx_seq_one_letter_code
_entity_poly.pdbx_strand_id
1 'polypeptide(L)'
;MPILMNNNQLKQLNLNKSDALTFYPPKGLFKIVYQALILPNLPAPLHYLNFISLIGQPRIPICYNASAIRTTAIDTATVLLSTSLATVGHLKSYSAKEQCQFEIDRYQFLDVDSIQADFPNYYFNRNNEELGCQLKVSGCSDIENHSALQWGIADYWYVRCQCEGEINYKKQNYQIQASGILKHSRAIHLPFIAFHFFTYQVIQVNADLQIILTELRNQWNNIIFSRIEIQSYEQTVILYDHHILFEVTHVYPKVQTPNGREMYLPRSFAWQYQQDGKVIFQLHAQSRGDYKFGLAAGYVGSFNYQLMWNNQNYEGSGYCEYIDCRPLRWQEKNKTEQILDEISHLQPYLCKK
;
A
#
# COMPACT_ATOMS: atom_id res chain seq x y z
N MET A 1 -4.23 11.40 -20.51
CA MET A 1 -2.91 10.89 -20.15
C MET A 1 -2.38 11.74 -19.01
N PRO A 2 -2.26 11.29 -17.77
CA PRO A 2 -1.58 12.06 -16.74
C PRO A 2 -0.08 11.85 -16.94
N ILE A 3 0.60 12.89 -17.41
CA ILE A 3 2.05 12.91 -17.48
C ILE A 3 2.52 13.19 -16.06
N LEU A 4 3.11 12.18 -15.43
CA LEU A 4 3.83 12.36 -14.16
C LEU A 4 5.04 13.29 -14.45
N MET A 5 5.13 14.37 -13.73
CA MET A 5 6.25 15.30 -13.84
C MET A 5 7.55 14.61 -13.46
N ASN A 6 8.59 14.82 -14.23
CA ASN A 6 9.94 14.33 -13.98
C ASN A 6 10.55 15.08 -12.79
N ASN A 7 11.29 14.40 -11.92
CA ASN A 7 11.89 14.92 -10.67
C ASN A 7 12.74 16.21 -10.85
N ASN A 8 13.22 16.48 -12.05
CA ASN A 8 13.99 17.70 -12.33
C ASN A 8 13.16 18.98 -12.38
N GLN A 9 11.83 18.91 -12.54
CA GLN A 9 10.94 20.08 -12.53
C GLN A 9 10.46 20.44 -11.11
N LEU A 10 10.60 19.53 -10.15
CA LEU A 10 10.18 19.70 -8.75
C LEU A 10 11.22 20.41 -7.88
N LYS A 11 12.50 20.37 -8.26
CA LYS A 11 13.58 21.07 -7.53
C LYS A 11 13.50 22.60 -7.55
N GLN A 12 12.55 23.19 -8.29
CA GLN A 12 12.40 24.66 -8.40
C GLN A 12 11.36 25.25 -7.45
N LEU A 13 10.63 24.45 -6.67
CA LEU A 13 9.75 24.98 -5.63
C LEU A 13 10.55 25.09 -4.32
N ASN A 14 11.01 26.31 -4.00
CA ASN A 14 11.60 26.69 -2.71
C ASN A 14 10.52 26.62 -1.60
N LEU A 15 9.98 25.45 -1.32
CA LEU A 15 9.09 25.23 -0.18
C LEU A 15 9.94 24.98 1.07
N ASN A 16 9.57 25.62 2.18
CA ASN A 16 10.14 25.24 3.48
C ASN A 16 9.81 23.78 3.74
N LYS A 17 10.74 23.03 4.31
CA LYS A 17 10.61 21.59 4.56
C LYS A 17 9.35 21.23 5.39
N SER A 18 8.96 22.10 6.34
CA SER A 18 7.74 21.94 7.12
C SER A 18 6.48 22.04 6.27
N ASP A 19 6.43 23.01 5.34
CA ASP A 19 5.24 23.23 4.51
C ASP A 19 5.04 22.09 3.49
N ALA A 20 6.13 21.45 3.11
CA ALA A 20 6.12 20.35 2.14
C ALA A 20 5.60 19.04 2.71
N LEU A 21 5.70 18.80 4.03
CA LEU A 21 5.26 17.58 4.71
C LEU A 21 3.99 17.78 5.55
N THR A 22 3.23 18.81 5.25
CA THR A 22 1.97 19.14 5.93
C THR A 22 0.85 18.19 5.55
N PHE A 23 0.05 17.80 6.52
CA PHE A 23 -1.22 17.10 6.33
C PHE A 23 -2.35 18.10 6.06
N TYR A 24 -2.74 18.22 4.80
CA TYR A 24 -3.81 19.14 4.40
C TYR A 24 -5.18 18.49 4.50
N PRO A 25 -6.15 19.11 5.20
CA PRO A 25 -7.50 18.59 5.33
C PRO A 25 -8.29 18.65 4.02
N PRO A 26 -9.40 17.86 3.92
CA PRO A 26 -10.31 17.99 2.79
C PRO A 26 -10.94 19.37 2.74
N LYS A 27 -10.53 20.22 1.80
CA LYS A 27 -10.97 21.62 1.66
C LYS A 27 -11.15 22.01 0.19
N GLY A 28 -12.16 22.84 -0.09
CA GLY A 28 -12.40 23.37 -1.42
C GLY A 28 -12.66 22.26 -2.44
N LEU A 29 -11.88 22.20 -3.50
CA LEU A 29 -11.97 21.17 -4.55
C LEU A 29 -11.35 19.84 -4.12
N PHE A 30 -10.37 19.85 -3.22
CA PHE A 30 -9.71 18.65 -2.69
C PHE A 30 -10.62 17.97 -1.66
N LYS A 31 -11.45 17.04 -2.13
CA LYS A 31 -12.41 16.29 -1.30
C LYS A 31 -11.92 14.91 -0.90
N ILE A 32 -10.90 14.42 -1.59
CA ILE A 32 -10.31 13.12 -1.35
C ILE A 32 -8.96 13.35 -0.68
N VAL A 33 -8.78 12.77 0.52
CA VAL A 33 -7.54 12.87 1.28
C VAL A 33 -7.15 11.51 1.81
N TYR A 34 -5.90 11.15 1.65
CA TYR A 34 -5.33 9.87 2.06
C TYR A 34 -4.07 10.10 2.89
N GLN A 35 -3.98 9.42 4.03
CA GLN A 35 -2.75 9.31 4.83
C GLN A 35 -2.48 7.86 5.14
N ALA A 36 -1.21 7.48 5.15
CA ALA A 36 -0.81 6.15 5.54
C ALA A 36 0.54 6.16 6.26
N LEU A 37 0.60 5.41 7.35
CA LEU A 37 1.82 4.89 7.95
C LEU A 37 1.89 3.41 7.63
N ILE A 38 3.00 2.96 7.04
CA ILE A 38 3.23 1.56 6.67
C ILE A 38 4.56 1.13 7.26
N LEU A 39 4.54 0.10 8.12
CA LEU A 39 5.71 -0.58 8.67
C LEU A 39 5.75 -1.98 8.05
N PRO A 40 6.60 -2.22 7.03
CA PRO A 40 6.51 -3.42 6.20
C PRO A 40 7.11 -4.67 6.83
N ASN A 41 7.94 -4.50 7.86
CA ASN A 41 8.69 -5.59 8.47
C ASN A 41 8.74 -5.42 9.98
N LEU A 42 7.84 -6.08 10.70
CA LEU A 42 7.81 -6.16 12.15
C LEU A 42 8.15 -7.58 12.61
N PRO A 43 8.69 -7.73 13.82
CA PRO A 43 8.89 -9.05 14.42
C PRO A 43 7.58 -9.84 14.49
N ALA A 44 7.70 -11.17 14.46
CA ALA A 44 6.57 -12.04 14.78
C ALA A 44 6.02 -11.69 16.19
N PRO A 45 4.71 -11.75 16.37
CA PRO A 45 3.68 -12.21 15.45
C PRO A 45 3.04 -11.09 14.60
N LEU A 46 3.50 -9.85 14.69
CA LEU A 46 2.91 -8.71 14.00
C LEU A 46 3.14 -8.72 12.49
N HIS A 47 4.33 -9.04 12.05
CA HIS A 47 4.87 -9.07 10.68
C HIS A 47 4.79 -7.76 9.92
N TYR A 48 3.72 -7.02 10.01
CA TYR A 48 3.55 -5.67 9.46
C TYR A 48 2.59 -4.85 10.32
N LEU A 49 2.57 -3.55 10.09
CA LEU A 49 1.50 -2.66 10.52
C LEU A 49 1.20 -1.66 9.42
N ASN A 50 -0.08 -1.40 9.20
CA ASN A 50 -0.52 -0.22 8.49
C ASN A 50 -1.58 0.55 9.28
N PHE A 51 -1.48 1.87 9.26
CA PHE A 51 -2.51 2.79 9.69
C PHE A 51 -2.85 3.67 8.49
N ILE A 52 -4.03 3.47 7.91
CA ILE A 52 -4.44 4.14 6.68
C ILE A 52 -5.74 4.87 6.93
N SER A 53 -5.79 6.16 6.61
CA SER A 53 -7.03 6.91 6.54
C SER A 53 -7.35 7.33 5.10
N LEU A 54 -8.61 7.22 4.71
CA LEU A 54 -9.15 7.70 3.45
C LEU A 54 -10.40 8.52 3.73
N ILE A 55 -10.35 9.81 3.42
CA ILE A 55 -11.45 10.74 3.58
C ILE A 55 -12.03 11.03 2.20
N GLY A 56 -13.32 10.82 2.04
CA GLY A 56 -14.00 10.83 0.75
C GLY A 56 -13.67 9.60 -0.09
N GLN A 57 -14.66 9.09 -0.80
CA GLN A 57 -14.49 7.96 -1.71
C GLN A 57 -14.86 8.39 -3.13
N PRO A 58 -13.89 8.51 -4.05
CA PRO A 58 -14.21 8.76 -5.45
C PRO A 58 -14.87 7.51 -6.05
N ARG A 59 -15.71 7.71 -7.07
CA ARG A 59 -16.33 6.59 -7.83
C ARG A 59 -15.34 5.90 -8.78
N ILE A 60 -14.10 5.73 -8.32
CA ILE A 60 -13.05 5.01 -9.02
C ILE A 60 -13.10 3.56 -8.52
N PRO A 61 -13.14 2.53 -9.38
CA PRO A 61 -13.35 1.15 -8.96
C PRO A 61 -12.43 0.66 -7.84
N ILE A 62 -11.16 1.01 -7.87
CA ILE A 62 -10.19 0.62 -6.83
C ILE A 62 -10.35 1.39 -5.52
N CYS A 63 -10.99 2.57 -5.54
CA CYS A 63 -11.15 3.42 -4.36
C CYS A 63 -12.53 3.27 -3.70
N TYR A 64 -13.51 2.70 -4.41
CA TYR A 64 -14.90 2.70 -3.99
C TYR A 64 -15.25 1.45 -3.18
N ASN A 65 -15.54 1.63 -1.90
CA ASN A 65 -15.98 0.59 -0.99
C ASN A 65 -17.40 0.85 -0.50
N ALA A 66 -18.41 0.27 -1.17
CA ALA A 66 -19.80 0.45 -0.84
C ALA A 66 -20.16 0.02 0.60
N SER A 67 -19.46 -1.00 1.14
CA SER A 67 -19.71 -1.50 2.51
C SER A 67 -19.27 -0.53 3.61
N ALA A 68 -18.40 0.44 3.27
CA ALA A 68 -17.91 1.42 4.22
C ALA A 68 -18.72 2.73 4.22
N ILE A 69 -19.62 2.94 3.24
CA ILE A 69 -20.35 4.20 3.12
C ILE A 69 -21.33 4.36 4.29
N ARG A 70 -21.25 5.51 4.97
CA ARG A 70 -22.14 5.88 6.07
C ARG A 70 -23.36 6.69 5.61
N THR A 71 -23.12 7.79 4.94
CA THR A 71 -24.16 8.71 4.42
C THR A 71 -24.03 8.84 2.91
N THR A 72 -22.94 9.44 2.45
CA THR A 72 -22.56 9.51 1.04
C THR A 72 -21.10 9.15 0.85
N ALA A 73 -20.70 8.79 -0.36
CA ALA A 73 -19.30 8.43 -0.64
C ALA A 73 -18.31 9.55 -0.27
N ILE A 74 -18.66 10.81 -0.53
CA ILE A 74 -17.79 11.96 -0.22
C ILE A 74 -17.80 12.30 1.28
N ASP A 75 -18.87 12.02 1.97
CA ASP A 75 -18.98 12.23 3.43
C ASP A 75 -18.45 11.03 4.23
N THR A 76 -17.93 10.01 3.60
CA THR A 76 -17.39 8.86 4.29
C THR A 76 -15.89 9.02 4.51
N ALA A 77 -15.45 8.90 5.76
CA ALA A 77 -14.06 8.72 6.14
C ALA A 77 -13.86 7.29 6.68
N THR A 78 -12.77 6.66 6.31
CA THR A 78 -12.40 5.33 6.78
C THR A 78 -11.00 5.33 7.39
N VAL A 79 -10.82 4.55 8.45
CA VAL A 79 -9.51 4.30 9.05
C VAL A 79 -9.30 2.79 9.18
N LEU A 80 -8.26 2.29 8.53
CA LEU A 80 -7.82 0.90 8.60
C LEU A 80 -6.55 0.81 9.44
N LEU A 81 -6.62 0.08 10.54
CA LEU A 81 -5.45 -0.40 11.28
C LEU A 81 -5.37 -1.91 11.10
N SER A 82 -4.24 -2.44 10.66
CA SER A 82 -4.07 -3.89 10.57
C SER A 82 -2.65 -4.36 10.81
N THR A 83 -2.55 -5.60 11.26
CA THR A 83 -1.34 -6.40 11.42
C THR A 83 -1.66 -7.85 11.02
N SER A 84 -0.66 -8.71 11.00
CA SER A 84 -0.85 -10.14 10.75
C SER A 84 -1.64 -10.85 11.86
N LEU A 85 -1.61 -10.34 13.09
CA LEU A 85 -2.28 -10.92 14.26
C LEU A 85 -3.80 -10.96 14.16
N ALA A 86 -4.40 -9.89 13.66
CA ALA A 86 -5.85 -9.79 13.59
C ALA A 86 -6.39 -10.69 12.49
N THR A 87 -7.39 -11.52 12.78
CA THR A 87 -8.04 -12.38 11.78
C THR A 87 -8.89 -11.57 10.81
N VAL A 88 -9.40 -10.43 11.24
CA VAL A 88 -10.21 -9.50 10.45
C VAL A 88 -9.55 -8.12 10.47
N GLY A 89 -9.59 -7.41 9.36
CA GLY A 89 -9.13 -6.02 9.30
C GLY A 89 -10.00 -5.12 10.18
N HIS A 90 -9.38 -4.25 10.95
CA HIS A 90 -10.06 -3.28 11.79
C HIS A 90 -10.35 -2.00 11.02
N LEU A 91 -11.22 -2.12 10.02
CA LEU A 91 -11.75 -0.99 9.28
C LEU A 91 -12.85 -0.32 10.10
N LYS A 92 -12.69 0.97 10.35
CA LYS A 92 -13.74 1.83 10.90
C LYS A 92 -14.18 2.84 9.86
N SER A 93 -15.47 3.13 9.86
CA SER A 93 -16.09 4.10 8.94
C SER A 93 -16.83 5.16 9.73
N TYR A 94 -16.70 6.41 9.29
CA TYR A 94 -17.23 7.60 9.94
C TYR A 94 -17.94 8.50 8.92
N SER A 95 -18.94 9.28 9.36
CA SER A 95 -19.37 10.47 8.64
C SER A 95 -18.31 11.56 8.81
N ALA A 96 -17.74 12.01 7.71
CA ALA A 96 -16.71 13.03 7.73
C ALA A 96 -17.20 14.36 8.32
N LYS A 97 -18.48 14.68 8.13
CA LYS A 97 -19.10 15.92 8.63
C LYS A 97 -19.51 15.86 10.09
N GLU A 98 -20.07 14.72 10.53
CA GLU A 98 -20.70 14.61 11.85
C GLU A 98 -19.77 14.01 12.90
N GLN A 99 -18.84 13.16 12.48
CA GLN A 99 -18.03 12.34 13.37
C GLN A 99 -16.53 12.63 13.29
N CYS A 100 -16.12 13.58 12.46
CA CYS A 100 -14.71 13.89 12.29
C CYS A 100 -14.44 15.39 12.40
N GLN A 101 -13.22 15.70 12.82
CA GLN A 101 -12.66 17.06 12.79
C GLN A 101 -11.36 17.03 12.02
N PHE A 102 -11.26 17.89 10.99
CA PHE A 102 -10.09 17.95 10.11
C PHE A 102 -9.53 19.36 10.07
N GLU A 103 -8.38 19.53 10.64
CA GLU A 103 -7.57 20.76 10.60
C GLU A 103 -6.24 20.46 9.91
N ILE A 104 -5.47 21.50 9.61
CA ILE A 104 -4.09 21.33 9.15
C ILE A 104 -3.33 20.56 10.23
N ASP A 105 -2.66 19.50 9.83
CA ASP A 105 -1.83 18.66 10.70
C ASP A 105 -2.58 17.98 11.87
N ARG A 106 -3.93 18.02 11.87
CA ARG A 106 -4.73 17.37 12.91
C ARG A 106 -6.01 16.77 12.35
N TYR A 107 -6.16 15.45 12.55
CA TYR A 107 -7.32 14.68 12.16
C TYR A 107 -7.84 13.89 13.35
N GLN A 108 -9.11 14.07 13.65
CA GLN A 108 -9.80 13.36 14.72
C GLN A 108 -11.02 12.64 14.16
N PHE A 109 -11.17 11.35 14.47
CA PHE A 109 -12.28 10.49 14.07
C PHE A 109 -12.98 9.98 15.34
N LEU A 110 -13.99 10.72 15.80
CA LEU A 110 -14.54 10.56 17.16
C LEU A 110 -13.38 10.55 18.22
N ASP A 111 -13.59 9.85 19.32
CA ASP A 111 -12.56 9.60 20.34
C ASP A 111 -11.78 8.29 20.08
N VAL A 112 -11.82 7.78 18.85
CA VAL A 112 -11.28 6.47 18.50
C VAL A 112 -9.95 6.58 17.77
N ASP A 113 -9.92 7.30 16.64
CA ASP A 113 -8.73 7.43 15.82
C ASP A 113 -8.25 8.88 15.78
N SER A 114 -6.94 9.09 15.80
CA SER A 114 -6.35 10.41 15.58
C SER A 114 -5.02 10.33 14.83
N ILE A 115 -4.79 11.35 14.01
CA ILE A 115 -3.53 11.60 13.32
C ILE A 115 -3.15 13.05 13.61
N GLN A 116 -1.95 13.28 14.09
CA GLN A 116 -1.45 14.62 14.38
C GLN A 116 -0.02 14.75 13.87
N ALA A 117 0.28 15.85 13.21
CA ALA A 117 1.64 16.26 12.90
C ALA A 117 2.08 17.39 13.83
N ASP A 118 3.26 17.25 14.40
CA ASP A 118 3.99 18.24 15.16
C ASP A 118 5.44 18.16 14.67
N PHE A 119 5.66 18.77 13.50
CA PHE A 119 6.91 18.60 12.76
C PHE A 119 8.14 18.83 13.63
N PRO A 120 9.13 17.92 13.63
CA PRO A 120 9.33 16.80 12.68
C PRO A 120 8.67 15.47 13.10
N ASN A 121 7.81 15.45 14.11
CA ASN A 121 7.15 14.24 14.59
C ASN A 121 5.71 14.14 14.10
N TYR A 122 5.22 12.91 13.99
CA TYR A 122 3.83 12.60 13.67
C TYR A 122 3.33 11.53 14.64
N TYR A 123 2.05 11.61 14.99
CA TYR A 123 1.42 10.73 15.97
C TYR A 123 0.20 10.06 15.33
N PHE A 124 0.12 8.74 15.48
CA PHE A 124 -1.00 7.92 15.03
C PHE A 124 -1.54 7.15 16.22
N ASN A 125 -2.80 7.37 16.56
CA ASN A 125 -3.40 6.75 17.73
C ASN A 125 -4.73 6.10 17.35
N ARG A 126 -4.96 4.91 17.89
CA ARG A 126 -6.25 4.24 17.93
C ARG A 126 -6.55 3.78 19.35
N ASN A 127 -7.63 4.30 19.93
CA ASN A 127 -8.18 3.84 21.19
C ASN A 127 -9.22 2.74 20.93
N ASN A 128 -8.79 1.47 21.00
CA ASN A 128 -9.65 0.32 20.78
C ASN A 128 -9.09 -0.90 21.54
N GLU A 129 -9.96 -1.61 22.28
CA GLU A 129 -9.55 -2.76 23.11
C GLU A 129 -9.11 -3.98 22.27
N GLU A 130 -9.68 -4.19 21.09
CA GLU A 130 -9.33 -5.33 20.24
C GLU A 130 -8.02 -5.12 19.52
N LEU A 131 -7.85 -3.95 18.89
CA LEU A 131 -6.63 -3.55 18.22
C LEU A 131 -6.48 -2.03 18.33
N GLY A 132 -5.59 -1.60 19.21
CA GLY A 132 -5.22 -0.20 19.45
C GLY A 132 -3.76 0.05 19.13
N CYS A 133 -3.38 1.32 19.04
CA CYS A 133 -1.98 1.71 18.91
C CYS A 133 -1.74 3.12 19.41
N GLN A 134 -0.50 3.38 19.84
CA GLN A 134 0.05 4.70 20.11
C GLN A 134 1.42 4.76 19.47
N LEU A 135 1.53 5.48 18.34
CA LEU A 135 2.71 5.47 17.49
C LEU A 135 3.24 6.88 17.33
N LYS A 136 4.54 7.03 17.49
CA LYS A 136 5.28 8.24 17.16
C LYS A 136 6.19 7.96 15.99
N VAL A 137 6.07 8.78 14.97
CA VAL A 137 6.85 8.73 13.74
C VAL A 137 7.79 9.92 13.72
N SER A 138 9.06 9.67 13.45
CA SER A 138 10.12 10.68 13.43
C SER A 138 11.16 10.39 12.35
N GLY A 139 12.19 11.23 12.23
CA GLY A 139 13.33 10.98 11.36
C GLY A 139 12.93 10.84 9.90
N CYS A 140 11.89 11.57 9.49
CA CYS A 140 11.54 11.63 8.08
C CYS A 140 12.72 12.16 7.30
N SER A 141 13.19 11.38 6.34
CA SER A 141 14.29 11.75 5.43
C SER A 141 13.96 13.03 4.67
N ASP A 142 14.94 13.62 4.03
CA ASP A 142 14.70 14.73 3.14
C ASP A 142 13.65 14.33 2.09
N ILE A 143 12.76 15.27 1.76
CA ILE A 143 11.61 15.04 0.89
C ILE A 143 12.11 14.50 -0.43
N GLU A 144 11.97 13.21 -0.65
CA GLU A 144 12.47 12.60 -1.87
C GLU A 144 11.44 12.60 -2.98
N ASN A 145 10.15 12.69 -2.65
CA ASN A 145 9.11 12.56 -3.65
C ASN A 145 7.87 13.42 -3.35
N HIS A 146 7.93 14.67 -3.80
CA HIS A 146 6.75 15.49 -4.04
C HIS A 146 6.36 15.33 -5.50
N SER A 147 5.18 14.84 -5.78
CA SER A 147 4.61 14.91 -7.11
C SER A 147 3.27 15.65 -7.05
N ALA A 148 3.23 16.84 -7.64
CA ALA A 148 1.97 17.43 -8.03
C ALA A 148 1.61 16.87 -9.41
N LEU A 149 0.41 16.31 -9.55
CA LEU A 149 -0.09 15.98 -10.88
C LEU A 149 -0.28 17.29 -11.65
N GLN A 150 0.10 17.28 -12.93
CA GLN A 150 -0.14 18.41 -13.82
C GLN A 150 -1.58 18.90 -13.63
N TRP A 151 -1.77 20.25 -13.60
CA TRP A 151 -3.05 20.93 -13.45
C TRP A 151 -3.57 21.06 -12.01
N GLY A 152 -2.79 20.72 -10.97
CA GLY A 152 -3.19 20.88 -9.58
C GLY A 152 -4.41 20.00 -9.17
N ILE A 153 -4.66 18.89 -9.86
CA ILE A 153 -5.78 17.99 -9.57
C ILE A 153 -5.50 17.02 -8.43
N ALA A 154 -4.24 16.76 -8.14
CA ALA A 154 -3.80 15.99 -6.98
C ALA A 154 -2.39 16.41 -6.59
N ASP A 155 -2.09 16.29 -5.32
CA ASP A 155 -0.73 16.30 -4.79
C ASP A 155 -0.50 15.08 -3.90
N TYR A 156 0.75 14.70 -3.80
CA TYR A 156 1.16 13.50 -3.13
C TYR A 156 2.60 13.62 -2.66
N TRP A 157 2.87 13.22 -1.43
CA TRP A 157 4.21 13.03 -0.92
C TRP A 157 4.32 11.76 -0.08
N TYR A 158 5.49 11.21 -0.03
CA TYR A 158 5.85 10.17 0.92
C TYR A 158 7.31 10.32 1.32
N VAL A 159 7.61 9.83 2.52
CA VAL A 159 8.96 9.87 3.12
C VAL A 159 9.22 8.59 3.86
N ARG A 160 10.48 8.18 3.88
CA ARG A 160 10.94 7.16 4.83
C ARG A 160 10.90 7.74 6.23
N CYS A 161 10.56 6.90 7.19
CA CYS A 161 10.44 7.31 8.59
C CYS A 161 10.89 6.22 9.54
N GLN A 162 11.14 6.62 10.78
CA GLN A 162 11.27 5.74 11.92
C GLN A 162 9.99 5.83 12.76
N CYS A 163 9.52 4.70 13.24
CA CYS A 163 8.33 4.64 14.09
C CYS A 163 8.67 3.90 15.37
N GLU A 164 8.27 4.49 16.50
CA GLU A 164 8.33 3.89 17.82
C GLU A 164 6.95 3.96 18.48
N GLY A 165 6.66 3.06 19.38
CA GLY A 165 5.41 3.07 20.14
C GLY A 165 4.92 1.69 20.49
N GLU A 166 3.63 1.59 20.77
CA GLU A 166 3.01 0.34 21.17
C GLU A 166 1.77 -0.01 20.36
N ILE A 167 1.54 -1.30 20.22
CA ILE A 167 0.34 -1.89 19.64
C ILE A 167 -0.30 -2.74 20.73
N ASN A 168 -1.57 -2.47 21.02
CA ASN A 168 -2.39 -3.29 21.90
C ASN A 168 -3.27 -4.21 21.06
N TYR A 169 -3.17 -5.52 21.28
CA TYR A 169 -4.05 -6.50 20.68
C TYR A 169 -4.58 -7.45 21.75
N LYS A 170 -5.89 -7.40 21.99
CA LYS A 170 -6.60 -8.26 22.98
C LYS A 170 -5.89 -8.29 24.33
N LYS A 171 -5.57 -7.12 24.89
CA LYS A 171 -4.87 -6.93 26.18
C LYS A 171 -3.38 -7.34 26.19
N GLN A 172 -2.80 -7.67 25.05
CA GLN A 172 -1.36 -7.86 24.90
C GLN A 172 -0.74 -6.62 24.26
N ASN A 173 0.31 -6.10 24.88
CA ASN A 173 1.04 -4.92 24.38
C ASN A 173 2.32 -5.37 23.71
N TYR A 174 2.55 -4.82 22.52
CA TYR A 174 3.75 -5.03 21.72
C TYR A 174 4.46 -3.71 21.54
N GLN A 175 5.65 -3.57 22.11
CA GLN A 175 6.51 -2.44 21.85
C GLN A 175 7.14 -2.61 20.47
N ILE A 176 7.11 -1.56 19.68
CA ILE A 176 7.67 -1.57 18.32
C ILE A 176 8.68 -0.44 18.12
N GLN A 177 9.70 -0.74 17.36
CA GLN A 177 10.62 0.23 16.78
C GLN A 177 10.98 -0.28 15.38
N ALA A 178 10.61 0.45 14.34
CA ALA A 178 10.76 -0.01 12.98
C ALA A 178 10.85 1.15 11.98
N SER A 179 11.52 0.89 10.85
CA SER A 179 11.50 1.76 9.69
C SER A 179 10.21 1.55 8.88
N GLY A 180 9.74 2.61 8.25
CA GLY A 180 8.54 2.56 7.44
C GLY A 180 8.44 3.68 6.43
N ILE A 181 7.23 3.85 5.91
CA ILE A 181 6.86 4.92 4.98
C ILE A 181 5.69 5.70 5.57
N LEU A 182 5.82 7.01 5.57
CA LEU A 182 4.76 7.96 5.84
C LEU A 182 4.30 8.58 4.53
N LYS A 183 2.98 8.61 4.28
CA LYS A 183 2.39 9.10 3.04
C LYS A 183 1.28 10.08 3.30
N HIS A 184 1.14 11.06 2.41
CA HIS A 184 -0.04 11.90 2.30
C HIS A 184 -0.36 12.15 0.84
N SER A 185 -1.64 12.16 0.51
CA SER A 185 -2.12 12.66 -0.77
C SER A 185 -3.48 13.32 -0.65
N ARG A 186 -3.75 14.26 -1.53
CA ARG A 186 -5.07 14.83 -1.71
C ARG A 186 -5.38 14.95 -3.20
N ALA A 187 -6.65 14.81 -3.52
CA ALA A 187 -7.12 14.90 -4.90
C ALA A 187 -8.47 15.61 -4.98
N ILE A 188 -8.75 16.21 -6.13
CA ILE A 188 -10.09 16.67 -6.46
C ILE A 188 -10.99 15.46 -6.71
N HIS A 189 -12.28 15.61 -6.42
CA HIS A 189 -13.25 14.59 -6.72
C HIS A 189 -13.52 14.55 -8.23
N LEU A 190 -12.84 13.65 -8.94
CA LEU A 190 -13.10 13.39 -10.35
C LEU A 190 -14.19 12.33 -10.50
N PRO A 191 -15.19 12.54 -11.37
CA PRO A 191 -16.35 11.65 -11.46
C PRO A 191 -16.03 10.27 -12.01
N PHE A 192 -14.97 10.12 -12.80
CA PHE A 192 -14.62 8.85 -13.41
C PHE A 192 -13.16 8.77 -13.85
N ILE A 193 -12.43 7.81 -13.29
CA ILE A 193 -11.11 7.37 -13.78
C ILE A 193 -11.14 5.86 -13.85
N ALA A 194 -10.73 5.28 -14.97
CA ALA A 194 -10.83 3.86 -15.25
C ALA A 194 -9.69 3.03 -14.60
N PHE A 195 -9.40 3.27 -13.33
CA PHE A 195 -8.46 2.47 -12.56
C PHE A 195 -9.18 1.26 -11.98
N HIS A 196 -8.75 0.05 -12.38
CA HIS A 196 -9.39 -1.19 -11.99
C HIS A 196 -8.47 -2.17 -11.26
N PHE A 197 -7.17 -1.98 -11.37
CA PHE A 197 -6.18 -2.79 -10.69
C PHE A 197 -5.13 -1.88 -10.05
N PHE A 198 -4.77 -2.20 -8.82
CA PHE A 198 -3.69 -1.55 -8.09
C PHE A 198 -2.96 -2.57 -7.22
N THR A 199 -1.65 -2.52 -7.26
CA THR A 199 -0.81 -3.21 -6.30
C THR A 199 0.34 -2.33 -5.87
N TYR A 200 0.68 -2.42 -4.59
CA TYR A 200 1.73 -1.64 -3.96
C TYR A 200 2.43 -2.51 -2.93
N GLN A 201 3.74 -2.66 -3.05
CA GLN A 201 4.52 -3.40 -2.09
C GLN A 201 5.62 -2.52 -1.50
N VAL A 202 5.91 -2.76 -0.22
CA VAL A 202 7.03 -2.13 0.49
C VAL A 202 7.88 -3.21 1.12
N ILE A 203 9.16 -3.14 0.86
CA ILE A 203 10.17 -4.05 1.38
C ILE A 203 11.23 -3.23 2.10
N GLN A 204 11.47 -3.50 3.37
CA GLN A 204 12.65 -3.02 4.09
C GLN A 204 13.68 -4.13 4.06
N VAL A 205 14.66 -4.02 3.16
CA VAL A 205 15.70 -5.05 2.97
C VAL A 205 16.64 -5.07 4.18
N ASN A 206 17.10 -3.91 4.59
CA ASN A 206 17.90 -3.69 5.80
C ASN A 206 17.69 -2.25 6.30
N ALA A 207 18.47 -1.78 7.26
CA ALA A 207 18.34 -0.42 7.81
C ALA A 207 18.43 0.67 6.72
N ASP A 208 19.27 0.46 5.69
CA ASP A 208 19.58 1.46 4.68
C ASP A 208 18.76 1.32 3.40
N LEU A 209 18.34 0.11 3.04
CA LEU A 209 17.76 -0.21 1.74
C LEU A 209 16.27 -0.50 1.85
N GLN A 210 15.47 0.30 1.17
CA GLN A 210 14.02 0.14 1.03
C GLN A 210 13.63 0.05 -0.44
N ILE A 211 12.67 -0.80 -0.77
CA ILE A 211 12.17 -1.00 -2.12
C ILE A 211 10.66 -0.79 -2.13
N ILE A 212 10.19 -0.03 -3.10
CA ILE A 212 8.78 0.23 -3.34
C ILE A 212 8.44 -0.25 -4.74
N LEU A 213 7.39 -1.06 -4.84
CA LEU A 213 6.90 -1.62 -6.09
C LEU A 213 5.46 -1.18 -6.29
N THR A 214 5.14 -0.60 -7.44
CA THR A 214 3.79 -0.07 -7.70
C THR A 214 3.35 -0.39 -9.10
N GLU A 215 2.11 -0.88 -9.24
CA GLU A 215 1.48 -1.02 -10.55
C GLU A 215 0.00 -0.66 -10.52
N LEU A 216 -0.43 0.01 -11.59
CA LEU A 216 -1.79 0.44 -11.82
C LEU A 216 -2.23 0.04 -13.23
N ARG A 217 -3.40 -0.59 -13.37
CA ARG A 217 -3.94 -1.02 -14.67
C ARG A 217 -5.40 -0.60 -14.86
N ASN A 218 -5.81 -0.48 -16.12
CA ASN A 218 -7.20 -0.26 -16.48
C ASN A 218 -8.00 -1.59 -16.50
N GLN A 219 -9.28 -1.49 -16.88
CA GLN A 219 -10.18 -2.65 -16.97
C GLN A 219 -9.77 -3.70 -18.02
N TRP A 220 -9.01 -3.32 -19.02
CA TRP A 220 -8.51 -4.20 -20.10
C TRP A 220 -7.11 -4.75 -19.81
N ASN A 221 -6.62 -4.60 -18.59
CA ASN A 221 -5.29 -5.05 -18.18
C ASN A 221 -4.12 -4.24 -18.77
N ASN A 222 -4.38 -3.10 -19.41
CA ASN A 222 -3.29 -2.25 -19.89
C ASN A 222 -2.64 -1.54 -18.69
N ILE A 223 -1.32 -1.58 -18.63
CA ILE A 223 -0.52 -0.91 -17.63
C ILE A 223 -0.65 0.60 -17.85
N ILE A 224 -1.09 1.32 -16.84
CA ILE A 224 -1.16 2.79 -16.80
C ILE A 224 0.09 3.34 -16.15
N PHE A 225 0.55 2.65 -15.10
CA PHE A 225 1.73 3.01 -14.34
C PHE A 225 2.37 1.74 -13.78
N SER A 226 3.67 1.61 -13.89
CA SER A 226 4.46 0.57 -13.24
C SER A 226 5.81 1.14 -12.84
N ARG A 227 6.26 0.87 -11.62
CA ARG A 227 7.52 1.39 -11.09
C ARG A 227 8.12 0.47 -10.06
N ILE A 228 9.43 0.32 -10.13
CA ILE A 228 10.29 -0.19 -9.08
C ILE A 228 11.15 0.98 -8.59
N GLU A 229 11.07 1.28 -7.32
CA GLU A 229 11.82 2.35 -6.69
C GLU A 229 12.69 1.77 -5.58
N ILE A 230 13.98 2.03 -5.63
CA ILE A 230 14.97 1.54 -4.69
C ILE A 230 15.62 2.75 -4.02
N GLN A 231 15.44 2.85 -2.72
CA GLN A 231 15.89 3.97 -1.90
C GLN A 231 16.98 3.50 -0.95
N SER A 232 18.13 4.17 -0.96
CA SER A 232 19.19 3.99 0.03
C SER A 232 19.32 5.19 0.97
N TYR A 233 19.96 5.01 2.13
CA TYR A 233 20.18 6.10 3.09
C TYR A 233 21.12 7.18 2.53
N GLU A 234 21.99 6.84 1.61
CA GLU A 234 22.91 7.75 0.92
C GLU A 234 22.22 8.62 -0.14
N GLN A 235 20.87 8.65 -0.13
CA GLN A 235 20.02 9.45 -1.02
C GLN A 235 20.04 9.05 -2.50
N THR A 236 20.50 7.88 -2.82
CA THR A 236 20.40 7.40 -4.19
C THR A 236 19.04 6.74 -4.39
N VAL A 237 18.15 7.42 -5.09
CA VAL A 237 16.89 6.82 -5.55
C VAL A 237 17.10 6.28 -6.96
N ILE A 238 16.99 4.96 -7.10
CA ILE A 238 17.01 4.29 -8.41
C ILE A 238 15.58 4.03 -8.81
N LEU A 239 15.19 4.51 -9.98
CA LEU A 239 13.86 4.37 -10.53
C LEU A 239 13.90 3.55 -11.80
N TYR A 240 13.15 2.45 -11.82
CA TYR A 240 12.81 1.72 -13.04
C TYR A 240 11.33 1.95 -13.33
N ASP A 241 10.99 2.44 -14.50
CA ASP A 241 9.63 2.78 -14.93
C ASP A 241 9.25 2.19 -16.30
N HIS A 242 10.19 1.48 -16.94
CA HIS A 242 10.00 0.80 -18.22
C HIS A 242 10.49 -0.64 -18.13
N HIS A 243 10.00 -1.52 -19.01
CA HIS A 243 10.41 -2.92 -19.09
C HIS A 243 10.25 -3.70 -17.77
N ILE A 244 9.20 -3.32 -17.00
CA ILE A 244 8.84 -3.99 -15.77
C ILE A 244 7.73 -5.00 -16.08
N LEU A 245 7.87 -6.18 -15.51
CA LEU A 245 6.83 -7.22 -15.51
C LEU A 245 6.39 -7.47 -14.05
N PHE A 246 5.10 -7.31 -13.79
CA PHE A 246 4.44 -7.84 -12.61
C PHE A 246 3.49 -8.95 -13.01
N GLU A 247 3.60 -10.10 -12.34
CA GLU A 247 2.77 -11.26 -12.59
C GLU A 247 2.32 -11.91 -11.28
N VAL A 248 1.03 -12.26 -11.19
CA VAL A 248 0.51 -13.15 -10.15
C VAL A 248 0.63 -14.58 -10.65
N THR A 249 1.52 -15.36 -10.06
CA THR A 249 1.83 -16.72 -10.50
C THR A 249 0.85 -17.76 -9.93
N HIS A 250 0.36 -17.56 -8.70
CA HIS A 250 -0.66 -18.39 -8.08
C HIS A 250 -1.64 -17.54 -7.28
N VAL A 251 -2.87 -18.00 -7.13
CA VAL A 251 -3.91 -17.33 -6.35
C VAL A 251 -4.48 -18.26 -5.27
N TYR A 252 -5.04 -17.64 -4.24
CA TYR A 252 -5.95 -18.32 -3.33
C TYR A 252 -7.31 -18.56 -4.00
N PRO A 253 -8.14 -19.49 -3.46
CA PRO A 253 -9.52 -19.59 -3.88
C PRO A 253 -10.20 -18.24 -3.88
N LYS A 254 -11.12 -18.05 -4.84
CA LYS A 254 -11.88 -16.82 -4.99
C LYS A 254 -12.57 -16.44 -3.68
N VAL A 255 -12.39 -15.19 -3.25
CA VAL A 255 -13.05 -14.62 -2.06
C VAL A 255 -14.16 -13.67 -2.48
N GLN A 256 -15.24 -13.67 -1.71
CA GLN A 256 -16.25 -12.63 -1.81
C GLN A 256 -15.90 -11.50 -0.86
N THR A 257 -15.74 -10.30 -1.42
CA THR A 257 -15.37 -9.11 -0.64
C THR A 257 -16.59 -8.56 0.11
N PRO A 258 -16.43 -7.87 1.25
CA PRO A 258 -17.53 -7.27 1.99
C PRO A 258 -18.38 -6.28 1.18
N ASN A 259 -17.81 -5.66 0.14
CA ASN A 259 -18.54 -4.77 -0.76
C ASN A 259 -19.24 -5.50 -1.93
N GLY A 260 -19.40 -6.82 -1.84
CA GLY A 260 -20.19 -7.65 -2.77
C GLY A 260 -19.49 -8.00 -4.08
N ARG A 261 -18.16 -7.81 -4.17
CA ARG A 261 -17.38 -8.19 -5.35
C ARG A 261 -16.69 -9.54 -5.10
N GLU A 262 -16.25 -10.15 -6.18
CA GLU A 262 -15.40 -11.33 -6.14
C GLU A 262 -13.97 -10.94 -6.52
N MET A 263 -12.98 -11.52 -5.83
CA MET A 263 -11.57 -11.23 -6.06
C MET A 263 -10.73 -12.50 -5.85
N TYR A 264 -9.69 -12.66 -6.68
CA TYR A 264 -8.61 -13.62 -6.43
C TYR A 264 -7.46 -12.88 -5.75
N LEU A 265 -7.04 -13.37 -4.58
CA LEU A 265 -5.90 -12.82 -3.87
C LEU A 265 -4.62 -13.56 -4.27
N PRO A 266 -3.50 -12.88 -4.48
CA PRO A 266 -2.26 -13.53 -4.87
C PRO A 266 -1.74 -14.43 -3.73
N ARG A 267 -1.49 -15.69 -4.05
CA ARG A 267 -0.75 -16.63 -3.19
C ARG A 267 0.74 -16.47 -3.44
N SER A 268 1.12 -16.32 -4.71
CA SER A 268 2.48 -15.96 -5.11
C SER A 268 2.48 -15.01 -6.29
N PHE A 269 3.49 -14.16 -6.35
CA PHE A 269 3.66 -13.17 -7.40
C PHE A 269 5.14 -12.88 -7.64
N ALA A 270 5.42 -12.30 -8.80
CA ALA A 270 6.77 -11.96 -9.21
C ALA A 270 6.85 -10.55 -9.78
N TRP A 271 8.00 -9.92 -9.61
CA TRP A 271 8.40 -8.71 -10.30
C TRP A 271 9.72 -8.95 -11.02
N GLN A 272 9.85 -8.38 -12.20
CA GLN A 272 11.07 -8.46 -12.99
C GLN A 272 11.32 -7.15 -13.72
N TYR A 273 12.58 -6.73 -13.74
CA TYR A 273 13.06 -5.67 -14.59
C TYR A 273 14.23 -6.16 -15.42
N GLN A 274 14.20 -5.84 -16.71
CA GLN A 274 15.25 -6.18 -17.66
C GLN A 274 15.83 -4.93 -18.30
N GLN A 275 17.14 -4.93 -18.44
CA GLN A 275 17.89 -3.90 -19.18
C GLN A 275 18.86 -4.59 -20.15
N ASP A 276 18.81 -4.18 -21.41
CA ASP A 276 19.68 -4.74 -22.47
C ASP A 276 19.64 -6.29 -22.55
N GLY A 277 18.45 -6.87 -22.37
CA GLY A 277 18.23 -8.31 -22.36
C GLY A 277 18.74 -9.06 -21.12
N LYS A 278 19.23 -8.33 -20.11
CA LYS A 278 19.67 -8.91 -18.83
C LYS A 278 18.64 -8.61 -17.73
N VAL A 279 18.40 -9.58 -16.88
CA VAL A 279 17.58 -9.41 -15.67
C VAL A 279 18.43 -8.70 -14.64
N ILE A 280 18.03 -7.48 -14.27
CA ILE A 280 18.73 -6.66 -13.25
C ILE A 280 18.03 -6.78 -11.90
N PHE A 281 16.70 -6.92 -11.90
CA PHE A 281 15.89 -7.07 -10.71
C PHE A 281 14.91 -8.23 -10.91
N GLN A 282 14.83 -9.13 -9.96
CA GLN A 282 13.88 -10.24 -9.94
C GLN A 282 13.46 -10.53 -8.52
N LEU A 283 12.16 -10.43 -8.25
CA LEU A 283 11.56 -10.73 -6.97
C LEU A 283 10.53 -11.85 -7.13
N HIS A 284 10.64 -12.86 -6.30
CA HIS A 284 9.63 -13.89 -6.10
C HIS A 284 9.06 -13.75 -4.70
N ALA A 285 7.74 -13.63 -4.61
CA ALA A 285 7.05 -13.41 -3.36
C ALA A 285 5.97 -14.45 -3.11
N GLN A 286 5.85 -14.85 -1.85
CA GLN A 286 4.82 -15.75 -1.36
C GLN A 286 4.08 -15.08 -0.21
N SER A 287 2.76 -14.87 -0.39
CA SER A 287 1.89 -14.31 0.64
C SER A 287 1.84 -15.21 1.88
N ARG A 288 1.75 -14.59 3.05
CA ARG A 288 1.48 -15.28 4.33
C ARG A 288 0.02 -15.69 4.50
N GLY A 289 -0.88 -15.27 3.58
CA GLY A 289 -2.31 -15.52 3.68
C GLY A 289 -3.04 -14.65 4.71
N ASP A 290 -2.38 -13.64 5.24
CA ASP A 290 -2.88 -12.76 6.29
C ASP A 290 -3.63 -11.53 5.74
N TYR A 291 -4.28 -11.64 4.61
CA TYR A 291 -4.99 -10.56 3.95
C TYR A 291 -6.13 -10.00 4.79
N LYS A 292 -6.22 -8.66 4.89
CA LYS A 292 -7.27 -7.89 5.56
C LYS A 292 -7.96 -6.98 4.57
N PHE A 293 -9.28 -7.07 4.48
CA PHE A 293 -10.08 -6.15 3.68
C PHE A 293 -10.20 -4.79 4.36
N GLY A 294 -10.23 -3.72 3.56
CA GLY A 294 -10.50 -2.36 4.06
C GLY A 294 -9.62 -1.28 3.45
N LEU A 295 -8.61 -1.65 2.65
CA LEU A 295 -7.94 -0.67 1.81
C LEU A 295 -8.87 -0.33 0.65
N ALA A 296 -9.71 0.70 0.83
CA ALA A 296 -10.71 1.06 -0.17
C ALA A 296 -11.48 -0.20 -0.66
N ALA A 297 -11.37 -0.60 -1.94
CA ALA A 297 -12.04 -1.78 -2.49
C ALA A 297 -11.22 -3.08 -2.36
N GLY A 298 -10.09 -3.09 -1.65
CA GLY A 298 -9.16 -4.21 -1.66
C GLY A 298 -8.59 -4.61 -0.31
N TYR A 299 -7.45 -5.24 -0.37
CA TYR A 299 -6.81 -5.94 0.74
C TYR A 299 -5.39 -5.42 1.00
N VAL A 300 -4.97 -5.57 2.23
CA VAL A 300 -3.58 -5.44 2.67
C VAL A 300 -3.12 -6.76 3.29
N GLY A 301 -1.82 -7.03 3.25
CA GLY A 301 -1.26 -8.24 3.84
C GLY A 301 0.26 -8.23 3.81
N SER A 302 0.86 -9.36 4.19
CA SER A 302 2.31 -9.53 4.16
C SER A 302 2.73 -10.73 3.31
N PHE A 303 4.00 -10.72 2.93
CA PHE A 303 4.61 -11.78 2.14
C PHE A 303 6.06 -12.02 2.54
N ASN A 304 6.56 -13.21 2.24
CA ASN A 304 7.98 -13.50 2.21
C ASN A 304 8.51 -13.36 0.79
N TYR A 305 9.75 -12.98 0.62
CA TYR A 305 10.35 -12.80 -0.69
C TYR A 305 11.77 -13.38 -0.79
N GLN A 306 12.13 -13.69 -2.03
CA GLN A 306 13.49 -13.85 -2.51
C GLN A 306 13.70 -12.83 -3.61
N LEU A 307 14.75 -12.04 -3.50
CA LEU A 307 15.06 -10.95 -4.39
C LEU A 307 16.49 -11.11 -4.92
N MET A 308 16.66 -11.05 -6.22
CA MET A 308 17.94 -10.83 -6.89
C MET A 308 17.96 -9.39 -7.45
N TRP A 309 18.94 -8.61 -7.04
CA TRP A 309 19.17 -7.26 -7.57
C TRP A 309 20.66 -7.01 -7.75
N ASN A 310 21.07 -6.61 -8.95
CA ASN A 310 22.48 -6.40 -9.34
C ASN A 310 23.38 -7.57 -8.95
N ASN A 311 22.95 -8.82 -9.20
CA ASN A 311 23.63 -10.06 -8.86
C ASN A 311 23.83 -10.29 -7.34
N GLN A 312 23.12 -9.55 -6.51
CA GLN A 312 23.06 -9.80 -5.07
C GLN A 312 21.71 -10.40 -4.71
N ASN A 313 21.72 -11.36 -3.79
CA ASN A 313 20.50 -12.03 -3.33
C ASN A 313 20.13 -11.55 -1.93
N TYR A 314 18.82 -11.32 -1.76
CA TYR A 314 18.21 -10.90 -0.51
C TYR A 314 16.97 -11.74 -0.25
N GLU A 315 16.66 -11.95 1.01
CA GLU A 315 15.42 -12.59 1.43
C GLU A 315 14.84 -11.88 2.65
N GLY A 316 13.54 -12.01 2.86
CA GLY A 316 12.89 -11.36 3.98
C GLY A 316 11.38 -11.31 3.86
N SER A 317 10.80 -10.32 4.50
CA SER A 317 9.37 -10.06 4.53
C SER A 317 9.05 -8.68 4.00
N GLY A 318 7.84 -8.52 3.46
CA GLY A 318 7.33 -7.25 2.96
C GLY A 318 5.83 -7.10 3.20
N TYR A 319 5.34 -5.90 2.96
CA TYR A 319 3.94 -5.50 3.01
C TYR A 319 3.38 -5.36 1.60
N CYS A 320 2.14 -5.75 1.39
CA CYS A 320 1.45 -5.55 0.12
C CYS A 320 0.04 -4.98 0.28
N GLU A 321 -0.33 -4.15 -0.69
CA GLU A 321 -1.67 -3.70 -1.00
C GLU A 321 -2.09 -4.34 -2.33
N TYR A 322 -3.32 -4.84 -2.40
CA TYR A 322 -3.81 -5.51 -3.61
C TYR A 322 -5.30 -5.26 -3.83
N ILE A 323 -5.62 -4.68 -4.97
CA ILE A 323 -6.99 -4.37 -5.39
C ILE A 323 -7.18 -4.81 -6.84
N ASP A 324 -8.06 -5.76 -7.10
CA ASP A 324 -8.38 -6.21 -8.45
C ASP A 324 -9.88 -6.14 -8.73
N CYS A 325 -10.28 -5.08 -9.40
CA CYS A 325 -11.66 -4.83 -9.82
C CYS A 325 -11.87 -5.02 -11.33
N ARG A 326 -10.92 -5.65 -12.01
CA ARG A 326 -11.01 -5.86 -13.46
C ARG A 326 -12.10 -6.88 -13.79
N PRO A 327 -12.85 -6.69 -14.87
CA PRO A 327 -13.80 -7.69 -15.36
C PRO A 327 -13.09 -8.96 -15.87
N LEU A 328 -11.92 -8.79 -16.49
CA LEU A 328 -11.02 -9.87 -16.89
C LEU A 328 -10.10 -10.17 -15.70
N ARG A 329 -10.46 -11.19 -14.95
CA ARG A 329 -9.73 -11.61 -13.74
C ARG A 329 -8.81 -12.78 -14.09
N TRP A 330 -7.85 -12.97 -13.22
CA TRP A 330 -7.09 -14.20 -13.19
C TRP A 330 -8.06 -15.38 -13.01
N GLN A 331 -7.98 -16.39 -13.86
CA GLN A 331 -8.77 -17.61 -13.74
C GLN A 331 -7.87 -18.71 -13.20
N GLU A 332 -8.34 -19.45 -12.22
CA GLU A 332 -7.65 -20.66 -11.80
C GLU A 332 -7.52 -21.60 -12.99
N LYS A 333 -6.31 -22.12 -13.22
CA LYS A 333 -6.12 -23.22 -14.16
C LYS A 333 -7.10 -24.34 -13.79
N ASN A 334 -7.77 -24.91 -14.75
CA ASN A 334 -8.66 -26.05 -14.52
C ASN A 334 -7.91 -27.10 -13.70
N LYS A 335 -8.58 -27.68 -12.68
CA LYS A 335 -7.98 -28.72 -11.81
C LYS A 335 -7.27 -29.82 -12.60
N THR A 336 -7.74 -30.11 -13.82
CA THR A 336 -7.13 -31.08 -14.74
C THR A 336 -5.75 -30.64 -15.22
N GLU A 337 -5.54 -29.35 -15.49
CA GLU A 337 -4.22 -28.82 -15.89
C GLU A 337 -3.25 -28.79 -14.72
N GLN A 338 -3.74 -28.48 -13.51
CA GLN A 338 -2.92 -28.55 -12.29
C GLN A 338 -2.44 -29.97 -12.01
N ILE A 339 -3.32 -30.97 -12.14
CA ILE A 339 -2.98 -32.38 -11.99
C ILE A 339 -1.99 -32.84 -13.05
N LEU A 340 -2.12 -32.38 -14.28
CA LEU A 340 -1.18 -32.71 -15.36
C LEU A 340 0.19 -32.04 -15.16
N ASP A 341 0.23 -30.81 -14.68
CA ASP A 341 1.47 -30.13 -14.31
C ASP A 341 2.17 -30.85 -13.13
N GLU A 342 1.42 -31.26 -12.09
CA GLU A 342 1.95 -32.04 -10.97
C GLU A 342 2.47 -33.42 -11.41
N ILE A 343 1.75 -34.11 -12.29
CA ILE A 343 2.17 -35.41 -12.86
C ILE A 343 3.41 -35.27 -13.72
N SER A 344 3.51 -34.19 -14.52
CA SER A 344 4.69 -33.93 -15.37
C SER A 344 5.96 -33.69 -14.55
N HIS A 345 5.83 -33.07 -13.37
CA HIS A 345 6.94 -32.89 -12.43
C HIS A 345 7.34 -34.17 -11.70
N LEU A 346 6.45 -35.17 -11.59
CA LEU A 346 6.72 -36.47 -10.95
C LEU A 346 7.32 -37.49 -11.92
N GLN A 347 7.16 -37.35 -13.24
CA GLN A 347 7.70 -38.29 -14.24
C GLN A 347 9.22 -38.48 -14.18
N PRO A 348 10.09 -37.49 -13.85
CA PRO A 348 11.52 -37.78 -13.71
C PRO A 348 11.88 -38.73 -12.57
N TYR A 349 10.99 -38.92 -11.61
CA TYR A 349 11.25 -39.80 -10.45
C TYR A 349 10.71 -41.22 -10.60
N LEU A 350 9.84 -41.45 -11.58
CA LEU A 350 9.24 -42.79 -11.82
C LEU A 350 10.00 -43.61 -12.87
N CYS A 351 10.92 -43.03 -13.63
CA CYS A 351 11.73 -43.72 -14.63
C CYS A 351 13.11 -44.18 -14.15
N LYS A 352 13.35 -44.17 -12.84
CA LYS A 352 14.54 -44.80 -12.22
C LYS A 352 14.15 -45.98 -11.39
N LYS A 353 13.82 -47.07 -12.06
CA LYS A 353 13.90 -48.42 -11.51
C LYS A 353 14.45 -49.36 -12.56
#